data_a0446c9e75144f67cb33da2fde61a476
#
_entry.id   a0446c9e75144f67cb33da2fde61a476
#
_cell.length_a   1.000
_cell.length_b   1.000
_cell.length_c   1.000
_cell.angle_alpha   90.00
_cell.angle_beta   90.00
_cell.angle_gamma   90.00
#
_symmetry.space_group_name_H-M   'P 1'
#
loop_
_entity.id
_entity.type
_entity.pdbx_description
1 polymer ?
#
loop_
_entity_poly.entity_id
_entity_poly.type
_entity_poly.pdbx_seq_one_letter_code
_entity_poly.pdbx_strand_id
1 'polypeptide(L)'
;MNNKEPHTPAIQLWVDDPSEEPPKGWLLCQNAFRAIEILQGGQVTRISLSYHLGQEEHVGTGRDVLLWILGALSMGFEPPEIGVHCRVPSQRQSLLAAVTQIDKLHYAP
;
A
#
# COMPACT_ATOMS: atom_id res chain seq x y z
N MET A 1 2.37 -33.94 3.85
CA MET A 1 2.44 -33.35 3.82
C MET A 1 2.57 -32.79 3.73
N ASN A 2 2.80 -32.26 3.48
CA ASN A 2 2.84 -31.35 3.41
C ASN A 2 2.69 -30.71 2.99
N ASN A 3 2.61 -30.45 2.88
CA ASN A 3 2.47 -29.61 2.51
C ASN A 3 2.72 -28.95 2.19
N LYS A 4 2.72 -28.99 1.86
CA LYS A 4 2.89 -28.08 1.62
C LYS A 4 2.72 -27.23 0.67
N GLU A 5 2.29 -26.59 1.02
CA GLU A 5 2.12 -25.64 0.01
C GLU A 5 3.35 -24.80 -0.20
N PRO A 6 3.61 -24.28 -1.45
CA PRO A 6 4.76 -23.43 -1.62
C PRO A 6 4.61 -22.23 -0.72
N HIS A 7 5.60 -21.95 0.06
CA HIS A 7 5.64 -20.76 0.86
C HIS A 7 5.84 -19.58 -0.04
N THR A 8 4.78 -18.80 -0.26
CA THR A 8 4.91 -17.52 -0.88
C THR A 8 5.35 -16.57 0.20
N PRO A 9 6.51 -15.93 0.07
CA PRO A 9 6.96 -15.00 1.10
C PRO A 9 5.96 -13.86 1.26
N ALA A 10 5.65 -13.51 2.49
CA ALA A 10 4.86 -12.33 2.77
C ALA A 10 5.64 -11.10 2.36
N ILE A 11 4.98 -10.18 1.67
CA ILE A 11 5.61 -8.95 1.20
C ILE A 11 5.20 -7.82 2.12
N GLN A 12 6.19 -7.07 2.62
CA GLN A 12 5.98 -5.80 3.28
C GLN A 12 6.40 -4.71 2.30
N LEU A 13 5.44 -3.92 1.85
CA LEU A 13 5.65 -2.99 0.74
C LEU A 13 5.82 -1.55 1.25
N TRP A 14 6.94 -0.95 0.93
CA TRP A 14 7.30 0.41 1.32
C TRP A 14 7.15 1.32 0.11
N VAL A 15 6.10 2.13 0.08
CA VAL A 15 5.80 2.98 -1.07
C VAL A 15 6.29 4.39 -0.79
N ASP A 16 7.38 4.76 -1.45
CA ASP A 16 8.05 6.05 -1.22
C ASP A 16 8.97 6.34 -2.40
N ASP A 17 9.50 7.56 -2.45
CA ASP A 17 10.55 7.87 -3.41
C ASP A 17 11.86 7.21 -2.92
N PRO A 18 12.88 7.14 -3.79
CA PRO A 18 14.10 6.40 -3.43
C PRO A 18 15.11 7.22 -2.62
N SER A 19 14.71 8.38 -2.10
CA SER A 19 15.65 9.25 -1.38
C SER A 19 16.10 8.66 -0.05
N GLU A 20 15.30 7.75 0.53
CA GLU A 20 15.65 7.08 1.78
C GLU A 20 15.48 5.59 1.62
N GLU A 21 16.34 4.82 2.27
CA GLU A 21 16.19 3.37 2.26
C GLU A 21 15.01 2.95 3.12
N PRO A 22 14.25 1.94 2.69
CA PRO A 22 13.17 1.42 3.53
C PRO A 22 13.77 0.67 4.73
N PRO A 23 12.98 0.45 5.77
CA PRO A 23 13.42 -0.41 6.87
C PRO A 23 13.76 -1.81 6.36
N LYS A 24 14.61 -2.50 7.11
CA LYS A 24 15.02 -3.85 6.74
C LYS A 24 13.80 -4.77 6.64
N GLY A 25 13.75 -5.55 5.59
CA GLY A 25 12.65 -6.48 5.37
C GLY A 25 11.50 -5.92 4.56
N TRP A 26 11.58 -4.64 4.18
CA TRP A 26 10.56 -4.00 3.36
C TRP A 26 11.03 -3.87 1.91
N LEU A 27 10.11 -4.04 0.99
CA LEU A 27 10.38 -3.91 -0.44
C LEU A 27 10.02 -2.50 -0.87
N LEU A 28 11.00 -1.75 -1.36
CA LEU A 28 10.77 -0.39 -1.84
C LEU A 28 10.04 -0.41 -3.18
N CYS A 29 9.01 0.41 -3.29
CA CYS A 29 8.30 0.63 -4.55
C CYS A 29 8.04 2.12 -4.69
N GLN A 30 8.56 2.74 -5.76
CA GLN A 30 8.42 4.17 -5.96
C GLN A 30 7.41 4.53 -7.04
N ASN A 31 6.49 3.63 -7.35
CA ASN A 31 5.52 3.83 -8.41
C ASN A 31 4.17 3.29 -7.93
N ALA A 32 3.15 4.16 -7.90
CA ALA A 32 1.82 3.77 -7.41
C ALA A 32 1.23 2.66 -8.26
N PHE A 33 1.42 2.72 -9.58
CA PHE A 33 0.83 1.72 -10.47
C PHE A 33 1.51 0.37 -10.29
N ARG A 34 2.82 0.38 -10.04
CA ARG A 34 3.54 -0.85 -9.74
C ARG A 34 3.12 -1.42 -8.39
N ALA A 35 2.91 -0.56 -7.40
CA ALA A 35 2.43 -1.00 -6.09
C ALA A 35 1.07 -1.70 -6.22
N ILE A 36 0.19 -1.15 -7.04
CA ILE A 36 -1.12 -1.75 -7.28
C ILE A 36 -0.96 -3.15 -7.91
N GLU A 37 -0.05 -3.29 -8.88
CA GLU A 37 0.22 -4.61 -9.47
C GLU A 37 0.68 -5.60 -8.41
N ILE A 38 1.57 -5.18 -7.53
CA ILE A 38 2.10 -6.06 -6.47
C ILE A 38 0.97 -6.43 -5.51
N LEU A 39 0.10 -5.48 -5.16
CA LEU A 39 -1.06 -5.75 -4.30
C LEU A 39 -1.99 -6.80 -4.90
N GLN A 40 -2.16 -6.76 -6.21
CA GLN A 40 -3.03 -7.72 -6.91
C GLN A 40 -2.52 -9.15 -6.81
N GLY A 41 -1.24 -9.32 -6.51
CA GLY A 41 -0.67 -10.66 -6.30
C GLY A 41 -1.14 -11.35 -5.03
N GLY A 42 -1.71 -10.61 -4.09
CA GLY A 42 -2.29 -11.19 -2.88
C GLY A 42 -1.30 -11.57 -1.80
N GLN A 43 -0.02 -11.20 -1.95
CA GLN A 43 1.03 -11.60 -1.01
C GLN A 43 1.46 -10.47 -0.09
N VAL A 44 0.92 -9.26 -0.27
CA VAL A 44 1.28 -8.12 0.57
C VAL A 44 0.52 -8.22 1.87
N THR A 45 1.25 -8.34 2.97
CA THR A 45 0.66 -8.41 4.30
C THR A 45 0.66 -7.06 5.01
N ARG A 46 1.59 -6.19 4.65
CA ARG A 46 1.70 -4.85 5.21
C ARG A 46 2.13 -3.89 4.11
N ILE A 47 1.59 -2.69 4.13
CA ILE A 47 2.00 -1.63 3.22
C ILE A 47 2.14 -0.34 4.02
N SER A 48 3.20 0.40 3.77
CA SER A 48 3.39 1.72 4.38
C SER A 48 3.64 2.72 3.26
N LEU A 49 2.96 3.87 3.32
CA LEU A 49 2.95 4.81 2.21
C LEU A 49 3.38 6.20 2.61
N SER A 50 4.16 6.82 1.73
CA SER A 50 4.29 8.27 1.67
C SER A 50 3.39 8.78 0.55
N TYR A 51 3.15 10.10 0.51
CA TYR A 51 2.35 10.70 -0.54
C TYR A 51 3.17 10.91 -1.82
N HIS A 52 4.30 11.58 -1.67
CA HIS A 52 5.16 11.97 -2.80
C HIS A 52 6.08 10.81 -3.18
N LEU A 53 5.99 10.37 -4.43
CA LEU A 53 6.79 9.25 -4.93
C LEU A 53 7.77 9.68 -6.02
N GLY A 54 7.55 10.85 -6.62
CA GLY A 54 8.34 11.35 -7.73
C GLY A 54 7.47 12.28 -8.57
N GLN A 55 7.70 12.29 -9.88
CA GLN A 55 6.83 13.05 -10.78
C GLN A 55 5.47 12.36 -10.89
N GLU A 56 4.42 13.04 -10.42
CA GLU A 56 3.09 12.41 -10.30
C GLU A 56 2.58 11.88 -11.62
N GLU A 57 2.83 12.57 -12.72
CA GLU A 57 2.34 12.12 -14.02
C GLU A 57 2.95 10.78 -14.44
N HIS A 58 4.07 10.40 -13.87
CA HIS A 58 4.75 9.16 -14.23
C HIS A 58 4.61 8.06 -13.17
N VAL A 59 4.61 8.44 -11.90
CA VAL A 59 4.64 7.44 -10.82
C VAL A 59 3.42 7.49 -9.90
N GLY A 60 2.54 8.49 -10.06
CA GLY A 60 1.39 8.64 -9.19
C GLY A 60 1.78 9.08 -7.79
N THR A 61 0.85 8.90 -6.84
CA THR A 61 1.05 9.25 -5.44
C THR A 61 0.65 8.07 -4.55
N GLY A 62 1.05 8.14 -3.27
CA GLY A 62 0.59 7.14 -2.31
C GLY A 62 -0.93 7.12 -2.18
N ARG A 63 -1.58 8.28 -2.36
CA ARG A 63 -3.04 8.33 -2.31
C ARG A 63 -3.69 7.52 -3.42
N ASP A 64 -3.08 7.49 -4.61
CA ASP A 64 -3.60 6.68 -5.72
C ASP A 64 -3.67 5.21 -5.34
N VAL A 65 -2.68 4.72 -4.60
CA VAL A 65 -2.68 3.33 -4.12
C VAL A 65 -3.85 3.09 -3.18
N LEU A 66 -4.07 4.01 -2.25
CA LEU A 66 -5.16 3.88 -1.27
C LEU A 66 -6.53 3.95 -1.95
N LEU A 67 -6.69 4.83 -2.94
CA LEU A 67 -7.94 4.91 -3.70
C LEU A 67 -8.22 3.62 -4.47
N TRP A 68 -7.17 2.99 -4.99
CA TRP A 68 -7.33 1.70 -5.64
C TRP A 68 -7.80 0.63 -4.63
N ILE A 69 -7.17 0.59 -3.44
CA ILE A 69 -7.59 -0.37 -2.40
C ILE A 69 -9.06 -0.15 -2.07
N LEU A 70 -9.44 1.13 -1.87
CA LEU A 70 -10.82 1.48 -1.52
C LEU A 70 -11.80 0.94 -2.55
N GLY A 71 -11.51 1.15 -3.84
CA GLY A 71 -12.36 0.63 -4.90
C GLY A 71 -12.38 -0.88 -4.98
N ALA A 72 -11.25 -1.52 -4.69
CA ALA A 72 -11.12 -2.97 -4.80
C ALA A 72 -11.85 -3.72 -3.69
N LEU A 73 -12.19 -3.06 -2.57
CA LEU A 73 -12.92 -3.70 -1.49
C LEU A 73 -14.24 -4.28 -1.96
N SER A 74 -14.96 -3.57 -2.85
CA SER A 74 -16.23 -4.03 -3.37
C SER A 74 -16.09 -5.25 -4.27
N MET A 75 -14.87 -5.54 -4.70
CA MET A 75 -14.57 -6.71 -5.53
C MET A 75 -14.03 -7.87 -4.71
N GLY A 76 -14.06 -7.75 -3.38
CA GLY A 76 -13.59 -8.81 -2.51
C GLY A 76 -12.12 -8.77 -2.17
N PHE A 77 -11.43 -7.69 -2.51
CA PHE A 77 -10.02 -7.56 -2.19
C PHE A 77 -9.83 -7.45 -0.67
N GLU A 78 -8.91 -8.26 -0.12
CA GLU A 78 -8.56 -8.21 1.29
C GLU A 78 -7.37 -7.27 1.46
N PRO A 79 -7.55 -6.10 2.09
CA PRO A 79 -6.45 -5.15 2.20
C PRO A 79 -5.39 -5.62 3.18
N PRO A 80 -4.13 -5.27 2.94
CA PRO A 80 -3.08 -5.52 3.94
C PRO A 80 -3.24 -4.55 5.10
N GLU A 81 -2.43 -4.75 6.13
CA GLU A 81 -2.30 -3.74 7.19
C GLU A 81 -1.66 -2.49 6.57
N ILE A 82 -2.25 -1.32 6.80
CA ILE A 82 -1.84 -0.08 6.14
C ILE A 82 -1.26 0.89 7.16
N GLY A 83 -0.05 1.36 6.87
CA GLY A 83 0.59 2.43 7.63
C GLY A 83 0.89 3.62 6.75
N VAL A 84 1.09 4.77 7.37
CA VAL A 84 1.45 6.00 6.68
C VAL A 84 2.70 6.55 7.35
N HIS A 85 3.74 6.80 6.54
CA HIS A 85 4.99 7.36 7.06
C HIS A 85 5.31 8.72 6.45
N CYS A 86 4.30 9.40 5.89
CA CYS A 86 4.45 10.71 5.27
C CYS A 86 4.66 11.78 6.35
N ARG A 87 5.62 12.69 6.12
CA ARG A 87 5.99 13.72 7.10
C ARG A 87 5.32 15.06 6.87
N VAL A 88 4.77 15.30 5.68
CA VAL A 88 4.10 16.56 5.36
C VAL A 88 2.68 16.51 5.91
N PRO A 89 2.31 17.39 6.86
CA PRO A 89 1.03 17.24 7.57
C PRO A 89 -0.21 17.18 6.68
N SER A 90 -0.30 18.05 5.68
CA SER A 90 -1.48 18.06 4.80
C SER A 90 -1.58 16.78 3.97
N GLN A 91 -0.43 16.29 3.48
CA GLN A 91 -0.39 15.05 2.72
C GLN A 91 -0.68 13.86 3.61
N ARG A 92 -0.12 13.87 4.83
CA ARG A 92 -0.38 12.82 5.80
C ARG A 92 -1.87 12.73 6.12
N GLN A 93 -2.52 13.86 6.33
CA GLN A 93 -3.96 13.87 6.60
C GLN A 93 -4.77 13.32 5.44
N SER A 94 -4.38 13.64 4.21
CA SER A 94 -5.04 13.11 3.02
C SER A 94 -4.95 11.59 2.98
N LEU A 95 -3.77 11.04 3.29
CA LEU A 95 -3.59 9.59 3.30
C LEU A 95 -4.39 8.95 4.44
N LEU A 96 -4.35 9.53 5.62
CA LEU A 96 -5.07 8.98 6.77
C LEU A 96 -6.57 9.00 6.57
N ALA A 97 -7.10 10.01 5.88
CA ALA A 97 -8.52 10.06 5.55
C ALA A 97 -8.92 8.88 4.67
N ALA A 98 -8.08 8.54 3.69
CA ALA A 98 -8.35 7.39 2.82
C ALA A 98 -8.26 6.08 3.60
N VAL A 99 -7.28 5.95 4.50
CA VAL A 99 -7.15 4.77 5.36
C VAL A 99 -8.40 4.60 6.23
N THR A 100 -8.90 5.69 6.79
CA THR A 100 -10.12 5.67 7.61
C THR A 100 -11.31 5.16 6.81
N GLN A 101 -11.45 5.60 5.56
CA GLN A 101 -12.52 5.11 4.68
C GLN A 101 -12.40 3.62 4.42
N ILE A 102 -11.18 3.14 4.16
CA ILE A 102 -10.94 1.71 3.93
C ILE A 102 -11.34 0.92 5.17
N ASP A 103 -10.91 1.38 6.34
CA ASP A 103 -11.21 0.68 7.59
C ASP A 103 -12.72 0.61 7.83
N LYS A 104 -13.42 1.73 7.59
CA LYS A 104 -14.88 1.75 7.79
C LYS A 104 -15.59 0.75 6.90
N LEU A 105 -15.19 0.67 5.63
CA LEU A 105 -15.85 -0.22 4.68
C LEU A 105 -15.47 -1.67 4.87
N HIS A 106 -14.19 -1.91 5.21
CA HIS A 106 -13.69 -3.28 5.37
C HIS A 106 -14.24 -3.94 6.64
N TYR A 107 -14.35 -3.17 7.73
CA TYR A 107 -14.80 -3.70 9.02
C TYR A 107 -16.29 -3.39 9.29
N ALA A 108 -17.00 -2.85 8.31
CA ALA A 108 -18.43 -2.58 8.48
C ALA A 108 -19.19 -3.89 8.63
N PRO A 109 -20.19 -3.93 9.53
CA PRO A 109 -21.01 -5.14 9.69
C PRO A 109 -21.90 -5.40 8.49
#